data_3a13903bcb6dbea97781ca06930ce81c
#
_entry.id   3a13903bcb6dbea97781ca06930ce81c
#
_cell.length_a   1.000
_cell.length_b   1.000
_cell.length_c   1.000
_cell.angle_alpha   90.00
_cell.angle_beta   90.00
_cell.angle_gamma   90.00
#
_symmetry.space_group_name_H-M   'P 1'
#
loop_
_entity.id
_entity.type
_entity.pdbx_description
1 polymer ?
#
loop_
_entity_poly.entity_id
_entity_poly.type
_entity_poly.pdbx_seq_one_letter_code
_entity_poly.pdbx_strand_id
1 'polypeptide(L)'
;GFPTHHQLSEISLNNPVFLRHASGHAALANVTVMETAVITKKTLNPDSGEIHRDLTGNATGVLNETAQFLVGKFVPIDTKEKDSQALELAIQECLKNGLTGIHDAGADSSALT
;
A
#
# COMPACT_ATOMS: atom_id res chain seq x y z
N GLY A 1 17.86 -4.87 5.46
CA GLY A 1 17.38 -3.51 5.70
C GLY A 1 16.30 -3.09 4.72
N PHE A 2 15.68 -1.97 5.00
CA PHE A 2 14.65 -1.42 4.12
C PHE A 2 15.28 -0.74 2.91
N PRO A 3 14.66 -0.84 1.72
CA PRO A 3 15.09 -0.10 0.54
C PRO A 3 14.84 1.40 0.72
N THR A 4 15.38 2.20 -0.21
CA THR A 4 15.05 3.62 -0.34
C THR A 4 14.35 3.88 -1.67
N HIS A 5 13.67 5.03 -1.79
CA HIS A 5 12.89 5.35 -2.99
C HIS A 5 13.73 5.75 -4.21
N HIS A 6 15.04 6.02 -4.06
CA HIS A 6 15.84 6.72 -5.09
C HIS A 6 15.80 6.02 -6.45
N GLN A 7 16.13 4.73 -6.52
CA GLN A 7 16.11 3.98 -7.78
C GLN A 7 14.69 3.93 -8.39
N LEU A 8 13.68 3.70 -7.56
CA LEU A 8 12.28 3.68 -8.00
C LEU A 8 11.87 5.05 -8.55
N SER A 9 12.29 6.13 -7.90
CA SER A 9 11.97 7.49 -8.31
C SER A 9 12.68 7.88 -9.61
N GLU A 10 13.91 7.43 -9.83
CA GLU A 10 14.63 7.69 -11.07
C GLU A 10 13.94 7.14 -12.30
N ILE A 11 13.39 5.93 -12.20
CA ILE A 11 12.73 5.26 -13.34
C ILE A 11 11.24 5.61 -13.48
N SER A 12 10.67 6.32 -12.51
CA SER A 12 9.24 6.64 -12.46
C SER A 12 8.95 8.09 -12.07
N LEU A 13 9.74 9.03 -12.61
CA LEU A 13 9.69 10.45 -12.24
C LEU A 13 8.31 11.09 -12.39
N ASN A 14 7.53 10.65 -13.39
CA ASN A 14 6.24 11.24 -13.74
C ASN A 14 5.04 10.40 -13.30
N ASN A 15 5.29 9.26 -12.68
CA ASN A 15 4.22 8.34 -12.28
C ASN A 15 4.29 8.06 -10.79
N PRO A 16 3.17 8.22 -10.06
CA PRO A 16 3.12 7.82 -8.67
C PRO A 16 3.22 6.29 -8.55
N VAL A 17 4.13 5.81 -7.71
CA VAL A 17 4.32 4.38 -7.44
C VAL A 17 4.28 4.15 -5.94
N PHE A 18 3.38 3.27 -5.52
CA PHE A 18 3.19 2.88 -4.14
C PHE A 18 3.15 1.35 -4.04
N LEU A 19 4.22 0.76 -3.53
CA LEU A 19 4.41 -0.69 -3.44
C LEU A 19 4.14 -1.15 -2.01
N ARG A 20 3.13 -1.98 -1.82
CA ARG A 20 2.83 -2.57 -0.52
C ARG A 20 3.62 -3.86 -0.31
N HIS A 21 4.20 -4.01 0.86
CA HIS A 21 4.82 -5.26 1.25
C HIS A 21 3.76 -6.34 1.50
N ALA A 22 4.10 -7.60 1.20
CA ALA A 22 3.18 -8.74 1.35
C ALA A 22 2.62 -8.90 2.77
N SER A 23 3.36 -8.47 3.79
CA SER A 23 2.88 -8.51 5.18
C SER A 23 1.75 -7.51 5.48
N GLY A 24 1.57 -6.48 4.67
CA GLY A 24 0.65 -5.38 4.95
C GLY A 24 1.19 -4.33 5.95
N HIS A 25 2.36 -4.56 6.56
CA HIS A 25 2.90 -3.68 7.61
C HIS A 25 3.79 -2.55 7.10
N ALA A 26 4.20 -2.60 5.84
CA ALA A 26 5.07 -1.60 5.24
C ALA A 26 4.70 -1.34 3.77
N ALA A 27 5.07 -0.16 3.29
CA ALA A 27 4.97 0.20 1.89
C ALA A 27 6.13 1.08 1.49
N LEU A 28 6.45 1.11 0.19
CA LEU A 28 7.45 1.99 -0.41
C LEU A 28 6.78 2.94 -1.39
N ALA A 29 6.95 4.23 -1.15
CA ALA A 29 6.45 5.31 -2.00
C ALA A 29 7.61 5.96 -2.76
N ASN A 30 7.40 6.25 -4.06
CA ASN A 30 8.38 7.06 -4.78
C ASN A 30 8.22 8.56 -4.45
N VAL A 31 9.12 9.39 -4.97
CA VAL A 31 9.11 10.83 -4.71
C VAL A 31 7.79 11.49 -5.12
N THR A 32 7.22 11.10 -6.25
CA THR A 32 5.96 11.65 -6.77
C THR A 32 4.81 11.42 -5.80
N VAL A 33 4.73 10.23 -5.21
CA VAL A 33 3.72 9.91 -4.18
C VAL A 33 3.94 10.73 -2.92
N MET A 34 5.18 10.84 -2.46
CA MET A 34 5.49 11.61 -1.25
C MET A 34 5.18 13.10 -1.42
N GLU A 35 5.45 13.67 -2.60
CA GLU A 35 5.10 15.05 -2.91
C GLU A 35 3.59 15.25 -2.94
N THR A 36 2.84 14.35 -3.57
CA THR A 36 1.37 14.40 -3.60
C THR A 36 0.77 14.32 -2.20
N ALA A 37 1.32 13.46 -1.35
CA ALA A 37 0.88 13.30 0.04
C ALA A 37 1.45 14.38 0.99
N VAL A 38 2.27 15.29 0.47
CA VAL A 38 2.94 16.37 1.24
C VAL A 38 3.76 15.81 2.41
N ILE A 39 4.49 14.73 2.16
CA ILE A 39 5.40 14.14 3.14
C ILE A 39 6.75 14.86 3.02
N THR A 40 7.10 15.63 4.05
CA THR A 40 8.32 16.45 4.11
C THR A 40 9.16 16.08 5.32
N LYS A 41 10.31 16.74 5.47
CA LYS A 41 11.14 16.64 6.68
C LYS A 41 10.40 17.01 7.97
N LYS A 42 9.36 17.84 7.85
CA LYS A 42 8.56 18.34 8.99
C LYS A 42 7.34 17.49 9.29
N THR A 43 6.99 16.55 8.44
CA THR A 43 5.84 15.68 8.67
C THR A 43 6.12 14.77 9.87
N LEU A 44 5.25 14.83 10.87
CA LEU A 44 5.36 13.99 12.06
C LEU A 44 4.91 12.55 11.76
N ASN A 45 5.51 11.61 12.49
CA ASN A 45 5.01 10.25 12.47
C ASN A 45 3.57 10.22 13.03
N PRO A 46 2.63 9.55 12.38
CA PRO A 46 1.31 9.34 12.95
C PRO A 46 1.38 8.37 14.14
N ASP A 47 0.35 8.36 14.97
CA ASP A 47 0.24 7.41 16.07
C ASP A 47 0.32 5.98 15.53
N SER A 48 1.17 5.17 16.16
CA SER A 48 1.39 3.77 15.76
C SER A 48 1.94 3.58 14.35
N GLY A 49 2.59 4.58 13.79
CA GLY A 49 3.23 4.50 12.48
C GLY A 49 4.57 5.21 12.42
N GLU A 50 5.37 4.88 11.43
CA GLU A 50 6.70 5.47 11.24
C GLU A 50 6.96 5.81 9.78
N ILE A 51 7.41 7.05 9.56
CA ILE A 51 8.00 7.49 8.30
C ILE A 51 9.50 7.25 8.43
N HIS A 52 10.05 6.29 7.68
CA HIS A 52 11.48 6.05 7.70
C HIS A 52 12.25 7.22 7.11
N ARG A 53 13.30 7.65 7.80
CA ARG A 53 14.11 8.81 7.43
C ARG A 53 15.58 8.45 7.37
N ASP A 54 16.32 9.13 6.48
CA ASP A 54 17.76 9.05 6.44
C ASP A 54 18.40 9.93 7.56
N LEU A 55 19.72 9.94 7.61
CA LEU A 55 20.48 10.71 8.61
C LEU A 55 20.28 12.23 8.50
N THR A 56 19.81 12.71 7.36
CA THR A 56 19.53 14.14 7.12
C THR A 56 18.07 14.51 7.38
N GLY A 57 17.24 13.53 7.75
CA GLY A 57 15.81 13.72 8.03
C GLY A 57 14.89 13.60 6.83
N ASN A 58 15.41 13.28 5.65
CA ASN A 58 14.59 13.04 4.47
C ASN A 58 13.88 11.71 4.56
N ALA A 59 12.60 11.67 4.15
CA ALA A 59 11.86 10.41 4.05
C ALA A 59 12.51 9.50 3.01
N THR A 60 12.75 8.24 3.39
CA THR A 60 13.35 7.23 2.49
C THR A 60 12.36 6.61 1.52
N GLY A 61 11.07 6.86 1.71
CA GLY A 61 9.97 6.26 0.96
C GLY A 61 9.29 5.12 1.71
N VAL A 62 9.91 4.53 2.70
CA VAL A 62 9.31 3.47 3.51
C VAL A 62 8.37 4.04 4.55
N LEU A 63 7.13 3.55 4.54
CA LEU A 63 6.07 3.93 5.48
C LEU A 63 5.59 2.66 6.20
N ASN A 64 5.69 2.67 7.53
CA ASN A 64 5.28 1.55 8.36
C ASN A 64 3.93 1.80 9.03
N GLU A 65 3.17 0.72 9.16
CA GLU A 65 1.90 0.69 9.91
C GLU A 65 0.96 1.83 9.48
N THR A 66 0.49 2.63 10.43
CA THR A 66 -0.46 3.72 10.13
C THR A 66 0.11 4.82 9.25
N ALA A 67 1.44 4.95 9.11
CA ALA A 67 2.04 5.90 8.19
C ALA A 67 1.65 5.64 6.72
N GLN A 68 1.27 4.41 6.37
CA GLN A 68 0.76 4.07 5.05
C GLN A 68 -0.52 4.83 4.70
N PHE A 69 -1.33 5.20 5.69
CA PHE A 69 -2.57 5.95 5.47
C PHE A 69 -2.34 7.40 5.02
N LEU A 70 -1.15 7.96 5.26
CA LEU A 70 -0.80 9.28 4.74
C LEU A 70 -0.86 9.31 3.21
N VAL A 71 -0.57 8.19 2.58
CA VAL A 71 -0.64 7.99 1.12
C VAL A 71 -1.96 7.33 0.73
N GLY A 72 -2.46 6.41 1.55
CA GLY A 72 -3.62 5.59 1.24
C GLY A 72 -4.87 6.40 0.84
N LYS A 73 -5.05 7.56 1.44
CA LYS A 73 -6.18 8.48 1.10
C LYS A 73 -6.14 9.04 -0.33
N PHE A 74 -4.98 9.00 -0.99
CA PHE A 74 -4.81 9.43 -2.38
C PHE A 74 -4.87 8.27 -3.37
N VAL A 75 -4.85 7.02 -2.89
CA VAL A 75 -4.95 5.82 -3.74
C VAL A 75 -6.42 5.64 -4.16
N PRO A 76 -6.70 5.47 -5.46
CA PRO A 76 -8.06 5.19 -5.90
C PRO A 76 -8.64 3.95 -5.23
N ILE A 77 -9.87 4.05 -4.77
CA ILE A 77 -10.61 2.91 -4.20
C ILE A 77 -11.11 2.04 -5.35
N ASP A 78 -10.95 0.72 -5.22
CA ASP A 78 -11.50 -0.21 -6.19
C ASP A 78 -13.02 -0.14 -6.23
N THR A 79 -13.57 -0.32 -7.42
CA THR A 79 -15.02 -0.30 -7.60
C THR A 79 -15.63 -1.62 -7.10
N LYS A 80 -16.91 -1.56 -6.74
CA LYS A 80 -17.66 -2.75 -6.34
C LYS A 80 -17.64 -3.83 -7.44
N GLU A 81 -17.65 -3.43 -8.71
CA GLU A 81 -17.55 -4.33 -9.85
C GLU A 81 -16.21 -5.06 -9.89
N LYS A 82 -15.11 -4.36 -9.63
CA LYS A 82 -13.78 -4.99 -9.56
C LYS A 82 -13.68 -5.95 -8.39
N ASP A 83 -14.19 -5.58 -7.22
CA ASP A 83 -14.22 -6.43 -6.03
C ASP A 83 -15.03 -7.70 -6.31
N SER A 84 -16.18 -7.59 -6.96
CA SER A 84 -17.02 -8.73 -7.35
C SER A 84 -16.29 -9.67 -8.33
N GLN A 85 -15.62 -9.10 -9.33
CA GLN A 85 -14.82 -9.89 -10.28
C GLN A 85 -13.66 -10.61 -9.59
N ALA A 86 -12.96 -9.91 -8.70
CA ALA A 86 -11.85 -10.48 -7.94
C ALA A 86 -12.32 -11.66 -7.08
N LEU A 87 -13.45 -11.50 -6.39
CA LEU A 87 -14.04 -12.55 -5.58
C LEU A 87 -14.46 -13.77 -6.42
N GLU A 88 -15.11 -13.53 -7.55
CA GLU A 88 -15.52 -14.60 -8.47
C GLU A 88 -14.32 -15.40 -8.97
N LEU A 89 -13.26 -14.72 -9.42
CA LEU A 89 -12.03 -15.37 -9.87
C LEU A 89 -11.36 -16.17 -8.75
N ALA A 90 -11.34 -15.63 -7.53
CA ALA A 90 -10.81 -16.31 -6.37
C ALA A 90 -11.60 -17.59 -6.03
N ILE A 91 -12.92 -17.53 -6.10
CA ILE A 91 -13.80 -18.70 -5.89
C ILE A 91 -13.51 -19.76 -6.95
N GLN A 92 -13.44 -19.38 -8.21
CA GLN A 92 -13.14 -20.32 -9.29
C GLN A 92 -11.79 -21.00 -9.10
N GLU A 93 -10.76 -20.25 -8.69
CA GLU A 93 -9.43 -20.81 -8.43
C GLU A 93 -9.45 -21.78 -7.22
N CYS A 94 -10.17 -21.45 -6.16
CA CYS A 94 -10.36 -22.34 -5.02
C CYS A 94 -11.04 -23.66 -5.44
N LEU A 95 -12.14 -23.59 -6.18
CA LEU A 95 -12.86 -24.76 -6.67
C LEU A 95 -12.01 -25.64 -7.57
N LYS A 96 -11.23 -25.02 -8.45
CA LYS A 96 -10.29 -25.72 -9.33
C LYS A 96 -9.25 -26.54 -8.56
N ASN A 97 -8.85 -26.06 -7.38
CA ASN A 97 -7.91 -26.74 -6.48
C ASN A 97 -8.59 -27.63 -5.44
N GLY A 98 -9.89 -27.90 -5.57
CA GLY A 98 -10.65 -28.79 -4.69
C GLY A 98 -11.04 -28.16 -3.34
N LEU A 99 -10.91 -26.85 -3.18
CA LEU A 99 -11.30 -26.15 -1.96
C LEU A 99 -12.78 -25.75 -2.01
N THR A 100 -13.56 -26.15 -1.01
CA THR A 100 -15.00 -25.86 -0.91
C THR A 100 -15.33 -24.85 0.19
N GLY A 101 -14.35 -24.43 0.95
CA GLY A 101 -14.51 -23.42 2.00
C GLY A 101 -13.17 -22.79 2.34
N ILE A 102 -13.21 -21.51 2.68
CA ILE A 102 -12.05 -20.75 3.15
C ILE A 102 -12.46 -19.84 4.30
N HIS A 103 -11.50 -19.45 5.13
CA HIS A 103 -11.67 -18.41 6.14
C HIS A 103 -10.79 -17.22 5.78
N ASP A 104 -11.39 -16.05 5.69
CA ASP A 104 -10.68 -14.80 5.47
C ASP A 104 -10.84 -13.90 6.70
N ALA A 105 -9.74 -13.65 7.41
CA ALA A 105 -9.72 -12.81 8.60
C ALA A 105 -9.69 -11.31 8.29
N GLY A 106 -9.53 -10.94 7.02
CA GLY A 106 -9.37 -9.55 6.58
C GLY A 106 -10.48 -9.05 5.63
N ALA A 107 -11.52 -9.84 5.42
CA ALA A 107 -12.61 -9.44 4.53
C ALA A 107 -13.38 -8.23 5.10
N ASP A 108 -13.64 -7.27 4.24
CA ASP A 108 -14.48 -6.12 4.55
C ASP A 108 -15.90 -6.27 3.99
N SER A 109 -16.74 -5.24 4.21
CA SER A 109 -18.13 -5.28 3.77
C SER A 109 -18.30 -5.32 2.24
N SER A 110 -17.31 -4.87 1.47
CA SER A 110 -17.36 -4.89 0.00
C SER A 110 -17.25 -6.32 -0.54
N ALA A 111 -16.51 -7.18 0.13
CA ALA A 111 -16.36 -8.60 -0.23
C ALA A 111 -17.62 -9.42 0.08
N LEU A 112 -18.49 -8.94 0.98
CA LEU A 112 -19.68 -9.66 1.45
C LEU A 112 -20.97 -9.29 0.71
N THR A 113 -20.94 -8.25 -0.08
CA THR A 113 -22.08 -7.73 -0.85
C THR A 113 -21.90 -7.89 -2.35
#